data_1d5be5663d5d1d9ad5ca16e6a4c6d7d6
#
_entry.id   1d5be5663d5d1d9ad5ca16e6a4c6d7d6
#
_cell.length_a   1.000
_cell.length_b   1.000
_cell.length_c   1.000
_cell.angle_alpha   90.00
_cell.angle_beta   90.00
_cell.angle_gamma   90.00
#
_symmetry.space_group_name_H-M   'P 1'
#
loop_
_entity.id
_entity.type
_entity.pdbx_description
1 polymer ?
#
loop_
_entity_poly.entity_id
_entity_poly.type
_entity_poly.pdbx_seq_one_letter_code
_entity_poly.pdbx_strand_id
1 'polypeptide(L)'
;TNEEVYVVQKMIRTAFANNNVDTCARVCHSPTGYGLGKTLGTSAGTQPFDSVMDTDVMIVIGANPTVAHPVFASQMKRRLREGAKLIVIDPRKIDLVRSAHIEAAHHIALSPGTNVPVVNALAHVIVSEGLVADDYVEERCDIESFEIWKKMILKPENSPEEVAKVAGVNAETLRAAARLFGSAKNGSIYYGLGVTEHSQGSTMVMGMANLAMATGNIGRSGVGVNPLRGQNNVQGSCDMGSFPHELPGYRPVSDDDVRSLFEKHWGVPLDPEPGHRIPNMFDAACAGEFMGMYIQGEDLAQSDPNTHHVEAAFSNMECIVVQDLFLNETAKFAHVFLPGTSFLEKDGTFTNAERRINRVRPVMPAQQGKDEWQIAQDLAQAMGYNMDYQSSA
;
A
#
# COMPACT_ATOMS: atom_id res chain seq x y z
N THR A 1 2.55 16.75 1.63
CA THR A 1 1.08 16.92 1.74
C THR A 1 0.36 16.43 0.49
N ASN A 2 -0.97 16.26 0.55
CA ASN A 2 -1.79 15.90 -0.61
C ASN A 2 -1.69 16.97 -1.71
N GLU A 3 -1.66 18.21 -1.31
CA GLU A 3 -1.58 19.38 -2.19
C GLU A 3 -0.27 19.39 -2.98
N GLU A 4 0.85 19.11 -2.34
CA GLU A 4 2.16 18.99 -2.99
C GLU A 4 2.18 17.87 -4.02
N VAL A 5 1.69 16.68 -3.64
CA VAL A 5 1.60 15.54 -4.56
C VAL A 5 0.73 15.88 -5.78
N TYR A 6 -0.40 16.56 -5.54
CA TYR A 6 -1.28 17.01 -6.63
C TYR A 6 -0.55 17.97 -7.58
N VAL A 7 0.20 18.94 -7.06
CA VAL A 7 0.92 19.92 -7.88
C VAL A 7 2.04 19.25 -8.67
N VAL A 8 2.83 18.37 -8.04
CA VAL A 8 3.95 17.69 -8.70
C VAL A 8 3.45 16.77 -9.83
N GLN A 9 2.45 15.92 -9.57
CA GLN A 9 1.94 15.04 -10.63
C GLN A 9 1.31 15.83 -11.77
N LYS A 10 0.62 16.95 -11.47
CA LYS A 10 0.07 17.85 -12.47
C LYS A 10 1.19 18.51 -13.30
N MET A 11 2.26 18.98 -12.67
CA MET A 11 3.43 19.54 -13.36
C MET A 11 3.99 18.56 -14.40
N ILE A 12 4.22 17.31 -14.03
CA ILE A 12 4.76 16.33 -14.97
C ILE A 12 3.80 16.09 -16.13
N ARG A 13 2.51 15.93 -15.87
CA ARG A 13 1.51 15.65 -16.91
C ARG A 13 1.27 16.84 -17.84
N THR A 14 1.38 18.06 -17.35
CA THR A 14 1.06 19.29 -18.11
C THR A 14 2.28 19.97 -18.71
N ALA A 15 3.32 20.23 -17.92
CA ALA A 15 4.53 20.93 -18.36
C ALA A 15 5.51 20.01 -19.13
N PHE A 16 5.60 18.73 -18.73
CA PHE A 16 6.43 17.73 -19.39
C PHE A 16 5.63 16.83 -20.36
N ALA A 17 4.30 16.96 -20.40
CA ALA A 17 3.40 16.29 -21.34
C ALA A 17 3.55 14.76 -21.40
N ASN A 18 3.73 14.10 -20.24
CA ASN A 18 3.78 12.65 -20.15
C ASN A 18 3.21 12.15 -18.78
N ASN A 19 2.97 10.85 -18.69
CA ASN A 19 2.44 10.20 -17.48
C ASN A 19 3.52 9.46 -16.66
N ASN A 20 4.80 9.80 -16.81
CA ASN A 20 5.88 9.19 -16.02
C ASN A 20 5.91 9.74 -14.59
N VAL A 21 4.86 9.45 -13.86
CA VAL A 21 4.67 9.79 -12.45
C VAL A 21 4.49 8.50 -11.67
N ASP A 22 5.30 8.26 -10.66
CA ASP A 22 5.13 7.13 -9.76
C ASP A 22 5.49 7.52 -8.31
N THR A 23 5.31 6.63 -7.36
CA THR A 23 5.42 6.91 -5.93
C THR A 23 6.01 5.72 -5.19
N CYS A 24 6.56 5.94 -3.99
CA CYS A 24 7.05 4.88 -3.10
C CYS A 24 6.05 3.74 -2.89
N ALA A 25 4.75 3.99 -3.05
CA ALA A 25 3.74 2.93 -3.00
C ALA A 25 3.97 1.83 -4.06
N ARG A 26 4.78 2.09 -5.09
CA ARG A 26 5.11 1.09 -6.13
C ARG A 26 5.76 -0.16 -5.54
N VAL A 27 6.77 0.00 -4.71
CA VAL A 27 7.43 -1.11 -4.02
C VAL A 27 6.72 -1.50 -2.72
N CYS A 28 5.95 -0.59 -2.12
CA CYS A 28 5.30 -0.75 -0.83
C CYS A 28 3.96 -1.50 -0.92
N HIS A 29 2.88 -0.80 -1.30
CA HIS A 29 1.50 -1.28 -1.27
C HIS A 29 0.77 -1.25 -2.62
N SER A 30 1.47 -1.14 -3.77
CA SER A 30 0.81 -1.31 -5.07
C SER A 30 0.13 -2.68 -5.21
N PRO A 31 0.67 -3.79 -4.66
CA PRO A 31 -0.05 -5.05 -4.58
C PRO A 31 -1.38 -4.98 -3.80
N THR A 32 -1.45 -4.13 -2.76
CA THR A 32 -2.72 -3.85 -2.07
C THR A 32 -3.71 -3.15 -3.01
N GLY A 33 -3.27 -2.10 -3.70
CA GLY A 33 -4.11 -1.37 -4.66
C GLY A 33 -4.70 -2.30 -5.72
N TYR A 34 -3.87 -3.14 -6.32
CA TYR A 34 -4.32 -4.11 -7.31
C TYR A 34 -5.22 -5.20 -6.70
N GLY A 35 -4.76 -5.85 -5.62
CA GLY A 35 -5.45 -7.00 -5.03
C GLY A 35 -6.80 -6.65 -4.44
N LEU A 36 -6.89 -5.58 -3.63
CA LEU A 36 -8.17 -5.11 -3.09
C LEU A 36 -9.06 -4.50 -4.18
N GLY A 37 -8.49 -3.79 -5.15
CA GLY A 37 -9.24 -3.26 -6.30
C GLY A 37 -9.94 -4.36 -7.09
N LYS A 38 -9.27 -5.52 -7.30
CA LYS A 38 -9.84 -6.67 -8.02
C LYS A 38 -10.86 -7.48 -7.21
N THR A 39 -10.81 -7.41 -5.88
CA THR A 39 -11.68 -8.21 -5.01
C THR A 39 -12.78 -7.39 -4.35
N LEU A 40 -12.46 -6.22 -3.82
CA LEU A 40 -13.37 -5.39 -3.04
C LEU A 40 -13.72 -4.06 -3.71
N GLY A 41 -13.13 -3.76 -4.87
CA GLY A 41 -13.36 -2.51 -5.59
C GLY A 41 -12.73 -1.27 -4.92
N THR A 42 -11.82 -1.46 -3.97
CA THR A 42 -11.12 -0.37 -3.26
C THR A 42 -9.63 -0.65 -3.17
N SER A 43 -8.81 0.38 -3.14
CA SER A 43 -7.35 0.25 -3.00
C SER A 43 -6.83 0.49 -1.58
N ALA A 44 -7.71 0.65 -0.62
CA ALA A 44 -7.40 1.04 0.76
C ALA A 44 -7.96 0.07 1.79
N GLY A 45 -7.53 0.21 3.04
CA GLY A 45 -8.08 -0.52 4.18
C GLY A 45 -9.59 -0.37 4.29
N THR A 46 -10.26 -1.44 4.70
CA THR A 46 -11.72 -1.51 4.72
C THR A 46 -12.34 -0.92 6.00
N GLN A 47 -11.51 -0.64 7.02
CA GLN A 47 -11.97 -0.16 8.33
C GLN A 47 -11.07 0.95 8.89
N PRO A 48 -11.61 1.85 9.74
CA PRO A 48 -10.81 2.74 10.55
C PRO A 48 -10.08 1.99 11.68
N PHE A 49 -9.03 2.58 12.24
CA PHE A 49 -8.19 1.91 13.24
C PHE A 49 -8.91 1.63 14.57
N ASP A 50 -9.84 2.47 14.98
CA ASP A 50 -10.63 2.28 16.20
C ASP A 50 -11.57 1.07 16.13
N SER A 51 -11.95 0.64 14.93
CA SER A 51 -12.73 -0.59 14.71
C SER A 51 -12.06 -1.85 15.28
N VAL A 52 -10.74 -1.84 15.53
CA VAL A 52 -10.03 -2.94 16.21
C VAL A 52 -10.62 -3.29 17.56
N MET A 53 -11.28 -2.33 18.23
CA MET A 53 -11.90 -2.55 19.55
C MET A 53 -13.13 -3.48 19.50
N ASP A 54 -13.71 -3.68 18.33
CA ASP A 54 -14.84 -4.59 18.11
C ASP A 54 -14.41 -5.97 17.55
N THR A 55 -13.09 -6.17 17.34
CA THR A 55 -12.56 -7.41 16.75
C THR A 55 -12.45 -8.51 17.79
N ASP A 56 -12.85 -9.74 17.44
CA ASP A 56 -12.73 -10.92 18.31
C ASP A 56 -11.48 -11.74 17.99
N VAL A 57 -11.14 -11.86 16.68
CA VAL A 57 -9.95 -12.59 16.23
C VAL A 57 -9.19 -11.75 15.23
N MET A 58 -7.92 -11.51 15.49
CA MET A 58 -7.01 -10.77 14.63
C MET A 58 -6.02 -11.71 13.95
N ILE A 59 -5.84 -11.57 12.64
CA ILE A 59 -4.67 -12.08 11.92
C ILE A 59 -3.72 -10.90 11.70
N VAL A 60 -2.47 -11.02 12.16
CA VAL A 60 -1.38 -10.11 11.83
C VAL A 60 -0.39 -10.88 10.97
N ILE A 61 -0.23 -10.47 9.70
CA ILE A 61 0.61 -11.19 8.74
C ILE A 61 1.61 -10.26 8.06
N GLY A 62 2.88 -10.65 8.08
CA GLY A 62 3.96 -9.89 7.45
C GLY A 62 4.06 -8.44 7.96
N ALA A 63 3.76 -8.22 9.23
CA ALA A 63 3.73 -6.91 9.85
C ALA A 63 4.20 -6.96 11.31
N ASN A 64 4.88 -5.91 11.76
CA ASN A 64 5.22 -5.71 13.18
C ASN A 64 4.67 -4.38 13.69
N PRO A 65 3.35 -4.32 14.00
CA PRO A 65 2.71 -3.06 14.37
C PRO A 65 3.25 -2.46 15.67
N THR A 66 3.86 -3.25 16.56
CA THR A 66 4.45 -2.72 17.79
C THR A 66 5.66 -1.80 17.51
N VAL A 67 6.33 -2.01 16.39
CA VAL A 67 7.49 -1.20 15.96
C VAL A 67 7.06 -0.15 14.94
N ALA A 68 6.34 -0.56 13.90
CA ALA A 68 6.04 0.31 12.76
C ALA A 68 4.76 1.16 12.93
N HIS A 69 3.82 0.72 13.77
CA HIS A 69 2.53 1.40 13.99
C HIS A 69 2.17 1.44 15.50
N PRO A 70 3.03 2.02 16.38
CA PRO A 70 2.91 1.87 17.83
C PRO A 70 1.60 2.43 18.40
N VAL A 71 1.05 3.49 17.82
CA VAL A 71 -0.22 4.08 18.27
C VAL A 71 -1.37 3.11 18.01
N PHE A 72 -1.46 2.56 16.81
CA PHE A 72 -2.45 1.53 16.49
C PHE A 72 -2.24 0.24 17.30
N ALA A 73 -0.97 -0.20 17.44
CA ALA A 73 -0.64 -1.37 18.25
C ALA A 73 -1.06 -1.22 19.72
N SER A 74 -1.07 -0.01 20.26
CA SER A 74 -1.57 0.25 21.61
C SER A 74 -3.05 -0.08 21.75
N GLN A 75 -3.88 0.30 20.78
CA GLN A 75 -5.30 -0.06 20.73
C GLN A 75 -5.49 -1.58 20.55
N MET A 76 -4.75 -2.18 19.59
CA MET A 76 -4.75 -3.63 19.38
C MET A 76 -4.39 -4.40 20.67
N LYS A 77 -3.32 -4.00 21.36
CA LYS A 77 -2.90 -4.60 22.64
C LYS A 77 -3.97 -4.44 23.74
N ARG A 78 -4.66 -3.31 23.76
CA ARG A 78 -5.78 -3.11 24.68
C ARG A 78 -6.88 -4.13 24.41
N ARG A 79 -7.32 -4.27 23.16
CA ARG A 79 -8.37 -5.22 22.77
C ARG A 79 -7.97 -6.69 23.04
N LEU A 80 -6.69 -7.04 22.84
CA LEU A 80 -6.18 -8.37 23.20
C LEU A 80 -6.27 -8.67 24.69
N ARG A 81 -5.96 -7.69 25.56
CA ARG A 81 -6.14 -7.82 27.02
C ARG A 81 -7.61 -7.94 27.45
N GLU A 82 -8.53 -7.42 26.64
CA GLU A 82 -9.97 -7.54 26.83
C GLU A 82 -10.54 -8.87 26.32
N GLY A 83 -9.69 -9.77 25.78
CA GLY A 83 -10.05 -11.16 25.48
C GLY A 83 -10.08 -11.52 24.00
N ALA A 84 -9.82 -10.59 23.07
CA ALA A 84 -9.65 -10.92 21.65
C ALA A 84 -8.47 -11.91 21.47
N LYS A 85 -8.52 -12.71 20.41
CA LYS A 85 -7.49 -13.69 20.07
C LYS A 85 -6.61 -13.18 18.92
N LEU A 86 -5.37 -13.64 18.88
CA LEU A 86 -4.39 -13.23 17.90
C LEU A 86 -3.76 -14.44 17.22
N ILE A 87 -3.68 -14.38 15.90
CA ILE A 87 -2.90 -15.25 15.03
C ILE A 87 -1.80 -14.41 14.42
N VAL A 88 -0.55 -14.76 14.64
CA VAL A 88 0.61 -14.11 14.00
C VAL A 88 1.15 -15.03 12.91
N ILE A 89 1.26 -14.49 11.69
CA ILE A 89 1.84 -15.20 10.54
C ILE A 89 3.07 -14.39 10.10
N ASP A 90 4.24 -14.77 10.61
CA ASP A 90 5.50 -14.07 10.36
C ASP A 90 6.67 -15.04 10.67
N PRO A 91 7.72 -15.10 9.84
CA PRO A 91 8.90 -15.90 10.14
C PRO A 91 9.59 -15.47 11.44
N ARG A 92 9.46 -14.21 11.82
CA ARG A 92 10.05 -13.65 13.03
C ARG A 92 9.09 -13.78 14.22
N LYS A 93 9.65 -14.06 15.37
CA LYS A 93 8.93 -14.00 16.64
C LYS A 93 8.85 -12.53 17.11
N ILE A 94 7.90 -11.79 16.56
CA ILE A 94 7.63 -10.40 16.93
C ILE A 94 7.04 -10.28 18.35
N ASP A 95 7.04 -9.10 18.95
CA ASP A 95 6.53 -8.87 20.32
C ASP A 95 5.07 -9.26 20.52
N LEU A 96 4.26 -9.24 19.46
CA LEU A 96 2.86 -9.69 19.53
C LEU A 96 2.72 -11.21 19.70
N VAL A 97 3.74 -12.00 19.36
CA VAL A 97 3.72 -13.45 19.63
C VAL A 97 3.72 -13.70 21.13
N ARG A 98 4.60 -12.99 21.84
CA ARG A 98 4.62 -13.03 23.30
C ARG A 98 5.33 -11.80 23.87
N SER A 99 4.60 -11.06 24.68
CA SER A 99 5.14 -9.98 25.50
C SER A 99 4.34 -9.88 26.82
N ALA A 100 4.65 -8.92 27.68
CA ALA A 100 3.91 -8.76 28.94
C ALA A 100 2.40 -8.58 28.66
N HIS A 101 1.58 -9.45 29.24
CA HIS A 101 0.11 -9.48 29.14
C HIS A 101 -0.46 -9.74 27.72
N ILE A 102 0.35 -10.19 26.78
CA ILE A 102 -0.08 -10.57 25.42
C ILE A 102 0.60 -11.88 25.02
N GLU A 103 -0.20 -12.81 24.53
CA GLU A 103 0.26 -14.03 23.93
C GLU A 103 -0.64 -14.37 22.72
N ALA A 104 -0.04 -14.59 21.57
CA ALA A 104 -0.76 -15.04 20.39
C ALA A 104 -1.31 -16.44 20.62
N ALA A 105 -2.57 -16.68 20.22
CA ALA A 105 -3.14 -18.01 20.24
C ALA A 105 -2.37 -18.96 19.32
N HIS A 106 -1.94 -18.45 18.16
CA HIS A 106 -1.13 -19.20 17.20
C HIS A 106 -0.03 -18.30 16.60
N HIS A 107 1.18 -18.86 16.48
CA HIS A 107 2.27 -18.29 15.71
C HIS A 107 2.63 -19.25 14.58
N ILE A 108 2.43 -18.82 13.35
CA ILE A 108 2.75 -19.54 12.12
C ILE A 108 4.04 -18.94 11.57
N ALA A 109 5.18 -19.52 11.96
CA ALA A 109 6.52 -19.07 11.56
C ALA A 109 6.88 -19.67 10.19
N LEU A 110 6.22 -19.20 9.15
CA LEU A 110 6.35 -19.70 7.78
C LEU A 110 7.72 -19.41 7.17
N SER A 111 8.17 -20.25 6.26
CA SER A 111 9.32 -19.96 5.40
C SER A 111 9.02 -18.77 4.49
N PRO A 112 9.94 -17.78 4.32
CA PRO A 112 9.75 -16.67 3.40
C PRO A 112 9.36 -17.13 1.99
N GLY A 113 8.39 -16.46 1.36
CA GLY A 113 7.86 -16.81 0.05
C GLY A 113 6.67 -17.79 0.06
N THR A 114 6.27 -18.31 1.22
CA THR A 114 5.16 -19.28 1.34
C THR A 114 3.87 -18.71 1.88
N ASN A 115 3.70 -17.38 1.80
CA ASN A 115 2.49 -16.69 2.29
C ASN A 115 1.22 -17.18 1.58
N VAL A 116 1.25 -17.30 0.24
CA VAL A 116 0.09 -17.74 -0.56
C VAL A 116 -0.33 -19.15 -0.18
N PRO A 117 0.56 -20.18 -0.16
CA PRO A 117 0.21 -21.51 0.34
C PRO A 117 -0.42 -21.49 1.74
N VAL A 118 0.15 -20.75 2.68
CA VAL A 118 -0.36 -20.68 4.07
C VAL A 118 -1.78 -20.12 4.12
N VAL A 119 -2.08 -19.03 3.42
CA VAL A 119 -3.46 -18.47 3.40
C VAL A 119 -4.42 -19.40 2.65
N ASN A 120 -3.95 -20.06 1.59
CA ASN A 120 -4.76 -21.09 0.92
C ASN A 120 -5.07 -22.26 1.85
N ALA A 121 -4.13 -22.69 2.70
CA ALA A 121 -4.38 -23.76 3.67
C ALA A 121 -5.42 -23.35 4.73
N LEU A 122 -5.39 -22.08 5.21
CA LEU A 122 -6.45 -21.57 6.09
C LEU A 122 -7.81 -21.61 5.38
N ALA A 123 -7.87 -21.14 4.14
CA ALA A 123 -9.07 -21.18 3.32
C ALA A 123 -9.56 -22.60 3.03
N HIS A 124 -8.63 -23.55 2.77
CA HIS A 124 -8.96 -24.97 2.58
C HIS A 124 -9.71 -25.55 3.79
N VAL A 125 -9.22 -25.28 5.00
CA VAL A 125 -9.89 -25.73 6.23
C VAL A 125 -11.27 -25.09 6.38
N ILE A 126 -11.37 -23.76 6.17
CA ILE A 126 -12.64 -23.04 6.29
C ILE A 126 -13.69 -23.61 5.32
N VAL A 127 -13.31 -23.88 4.08
CA VAL A 127 -14.23 -24.44 3.07
C VAL A 127 -14.55 -25.91 3.35
N SER A 128 -13.54 -26.73 3.65
CA SER A 128 -13.74 -28.17 3.86
C SER A 128 -14.47 -28.52 5.15
N GLU A 129 -14.39 -27.67 6.16
CA GLU A 129 -15.07 -27.88 7.45
C GLU A 129 -16.40 -27.12 7.59
N GLY A 130 -16.89 -26.48 6.50
CA GLY A 130 -18.19 -25.80 6.49
C GLY A 130 -18.23 -24.53 7.34
N LEU A 131 -17.10 -23.81 7.42
CA LEU A 131 -16.99 -22.55 8.16
C LEU A 131 -17.21 -21.30 7.25
N VAL A 132 -17.70 -21.52 6.04
CA VAL A 132 -18.08 -20.44 5.11
C VAL A 132 -19.34 -19.74 5.62
N ALA A 133 -19.36 -18.43 5.51
CA ALA A 133 -20.54 -17.60 5.79
C ALA A 133 -21.45 -17.56 4.55
N ASP A 134 -22.19 -18.65 4.31
CA ASP A 134 -22.95 -18.86 3.06
C ASP A 134 -23.93 -17.70 2.78
N ASP A 135 -24.69 -17.24 3.77
CA ASP A 135 -25.60 -16.09 3.62
C ASP A 135 -24.89 -14.83 3.12
N TYR A 136 -23.68 -14.55 3.63
CA TYR A 136 -22.88 -13.40 3.19
C TYR A 136 -22.38 -13.58 1.76
N VAL A 137 -21.91 -14.79 1.43
CA VAL A 137 -21.40 -15.10 0.10
C VAL A 137 -22.52 -14.98 -0.94
N GLU A 138 -23.70 -15.51 -0.65
CA GLU A 138 -24.87 -15.43 -1.53
C GLU A 138 -25.32 -13.98 -1.78
N GLU A 139 -25.28 -13.13 -0.73
CA GLU A 139 -25.73 -11.74 -0.82
C GLU A 139 -24.68 -10.80 -1.46
N ARG A 140 -23.39 -11.03 -1.22
CA ARG A 140 -22.35 -10.02 -1.42
C ARG A 140 -21.23 -10.40 -2.38
N CYS A 141 -21.14 -11.67 -2.78
CA CYS A 141 -20.07 -12.14 -3.65
C CYS A 141 -20.61 -12.54 -5.03
N ASP A 142 -19.74 -12.52 -6.02
CA ASP A 142 -20.01 -13.15 -7.32
C ASP A 142 -19.94 -14.67 -7.14
N ILE A 143 -21.06 -15.34 -7.26
CA ILE A 143 -21.20 -16.77 -6.96
C ILE A 143 -20.40 -17.64 -7.92
N GLU A 144 -20.32 -17.29 -9.21
CA GLU A 144 -19.56 -18.04 -10.20
C GLU A 144 -18.07 -18.01 -9.85
N SER A 145 -17.54 -16.83 -9.59
CA SER A 145 -16.15 -16.64 -9.15
C SER A 145 -15.85 -17.34 -7.83
N PHE A 146 -16.79 -17.29 -6.88
CA PHE A 146 -16.65 -17.99 -5.60
C PHE A 146 -16.55 -19.51 -5.78
N GLU A 147 -17.38 -20.12 -6.61
CA GLU A 147 -17.34 -21.56 -6.86
C GLU A 147 -16.06 -21.99 -7.61
N ILE A 148 -15.53 -21.14 -8.51
CA ILE A 148 -14.21 -21.38 -9.14
C ILE A 148 -13.10 -21.36 -8.09
N TRP A 149 -13.11 -20.34 -7.23
CA TRP A 149 -12.14 -20.21 -6.14
C TRP A 149 -12.24 -21.38 -5.15
N LYS A 150 -13.42 -21.77 -4.73
CA LYS A 150 -13.69 -22.90 -3.85
C LYS A 150 -13.12 -24.22 -4.39
N LYS A 151 -13.35 -24.49 -5.69
CA LYS A 151 -12.76 -25.67 -6.35
C LYS A 151 -11.23 -25.63 -6.34
N MET A 152 -10.63 -24.48 -6.55
CA MET A 152 -9.19 -24.29 -6.50
C MET A 152 -8.64 -24.53 -5.08
N ILE A 153 -9.29 -23.96 -4.07
CA ILE A 153 -8.90 -24.07 -2.66
C ILE A 153 -9.00 -25.52 -2.15
N LEU A 154 -10.00 -26.27 -2.59
CA LEU A 154 -10.18 -27.68 -2.17
C LEU A 154 -9.22 -28.69 -2.81
N LYS A 155 -8.34 -28.25 -3.72
CA LYS A 155 -7.31 -29.15 -4.26
C LYS A 155 -6.36 -29.62 -3.17
N PRO A 156 -5.87 -30.89 -3.27
CA PRO A 156 -5.01 -31.49 -2.24
C PRO A 156 -3.75 -30.71 -1.91
N GLU A 157 -3.16 -29.99 -2.91
CA GLU A 157 -1.96 -29.16 -2.72
C GLU A 157 -2.17 -28.00 -1.74
N ASN A 158 -3.41 -27.57 -1.50
CA ASN A 158 -3.76 -26.53 -0.53
C ASN A 158 -4.11 -27.10 0.85
N SER A 159 -4.07 -28.42 1.05
CA SER A 159 -4.32 -29.01 2.37
C SER A 159 -3.26 -28.57 3.37
N PRO A 160 -3.61 -28.44 4.66
CA PRO A 160 -2.64 -28.13 5.71
C PRO A 160 -1.43 -29.04 5.74
N GLU A 161 -1.61 -30.33 5.41
CA GLU A 161 -0.56 -31.34 5.39
C GLU A 161 0.48 -31.09 4.28
N GLU A 162 0.03 -30.75 3.07
CA GLU A 162 0.93 -30.45 1.96
C GLU A 162 1.61 -29.11 2.15
N VAL A 163 0.86 -28.09 2.58
CA VAL A 163 1.39 -26.76 2.85
C VAL A 163 2.39 -26.77 4.02
N ALA A 164 2.17 -27.59 5.04
CA ALA A 164 3.11 -27.76 6.15
C ALA A 164 4.52 -28.17 5.67
N LYS A 165 4.62 -29.02 4.66
CA LYS A 165 5.89 -29.46 4.07
C LYS A 165 6.63 -28.33 3.36
N VAL A 166 5.89 -27.48 2.65
CA VAL A 166 6.46 -26.37 1.87
C VAL A 166 6.79 -25.18 2.75
N ALA A 167 5.90 -24.84 3.68
CA ALA A 167 6.03 -23.65 4.51
C ALA A 167 6.87 -23.89 5.79
N GLY A 168 7.21 -25.15 6.12
CA GLY A 168 7.96 -25.47 7.32
C GLY A 168 7.19 -25.27 8.63
N VAL A 169 5.85 -25.35 8.58
CA VAL A 169 4.95 -25.10 9.72
C VAL A 169 4.20 -26.37 10.12
N ASN A 170 3.55 -26.37 11.26
CA ASN A 170 2.78 -27.51 11.72
C ASN A 170 1.36 -27.47 11.12
N ALA A 171 0.91 -28.59 10.51
CA ALA A 171 -0.41 -28.68 9.88
C ALA A 171 -1.56 -28.49 10.90
N GLU A 172 -1.43 -29.01 12.11
CA GLU A 172 -2.46 -28.83 13.14
C GLU A 172 -2.55 -27.38 13.63
N THR A 173 -1.43 -26.65 13.65
CA THR A 173 -1.44 -25.20 13.91
C THR A 173 -2.20 -24.43 12.82
N LEU A 174 -2.05 -24.82 11.54
CA LEU A 174 -2.81 -24.24 10.44
C LEU A 174 -4.31 -24.50 10.60
N ARG A 175 -4.71 -25.74 10.94
CA ARG A 175 -6.12 -26.09 11.20
C ARG A 175 -6.69 -25.31 12.37
N ALA A 176 -5.98 -25.25 13.49
CA ALA A 176 -6.43 -24.56 14.68
C ALA A 176 -6.59 -23.06 14.43
N ALA A 177 -5.65 -22.43 13.72
CA ALA A 177 -5.74 -21.03 13.33
C ALA A 177 -6.92 -20.75 12.38
N ALA A 178 -7.13 -21.64 11.39
CA ALA A 178 -8.25 -21.52 10.45
C ALA A 178 -9.60 -21.64 11.15
N ARG A 179 -9.75 -22.64 12.03
CA ARG A 179 -10.98 -22.81 12.84
C ARG A 179 -11.23 -21.61 13.74
N LEU A 180 -10.18 -21.08 14.39
CA LEU A 180 -10.28 -19.91 15.25
C LEU A 180 -10.78 -18.68 14.47
N PHE A 181 -10.23 -18.42 13.27
CA PHE A 181 -10.64 -17.30 12.45
C PHE A 181 -12.01 -17.51 11.80
N GLY A 182 -12.27 -18.71 11.25
CA GLY A 182 -13.54 -19.07 10.59
C GLY A 182 -14.75 -19.10 11.54
N SER A 183 -14.53 -19.34 12.83
CA SER A 183 -15.60 -19.35 13.84
C SER A 183 -15.78 -17.99 14.53
N ALA A 184 -14.97 -16.99 14.19
CA ALA A 184 -15.04 -15.68 14.81
C ALA A 184 -16.29 -14.91 14.34
N LYS A 185 -16.97 -14.25 15.27
CA LYS A 185 -18.05 -13.31 14.90
C LYS A 185 -17.47 -12.12 14.14
N ASN A 186 -16.35 -11.57 14.61
CA ASN A 186 -15.64 -10.45 14.00
C ASN A 186 -14.16 -10.81 13.82
N GLY A 187 -13.77 -11.20 12.59
CA GLY A 187 -12.39 -11.46 12.20
C GLY A 187 -11.80 -10.28 11.43
N SER A 188 -10.57 -9.87 11.77
CA SER A 188 -9.88 -8.79 11.06
C SER A 188 -8.47 -9.21 10.68
N ILE A 189 -8.04 -8.81 9.47
CA ILE A 189 -6.71 -9.09 8.93
C ILE A 189 -5.95 -7.78 8.84
N TYR A 190 -4.77 -7.73 9.49
CA TYR A 190 -3.81 -6.63 9.42
C TYR A 190 -2.53 -7.13 8.80
N TYR A 191 -2.03 -6.45 7.77
CA TYR A 191 -0.86 -6.90 7.04
C TYR A 191 0.07 -5.75 6.65
N GLY A 192 1.33 -6.08 6.41
CA GLY A 192 2.35 -5.11 6.03
C GLY A 192 3.19 -5.59 4.84
N LEU A 193 4.41 -5.06 4.75
CA LEU A 193 5.34 -5.26 3.65
C LEU A 193 5.81 -6.71 3.50
N GLY A 194 5.81 -7.49 4.59
CA GLY A 194 6.10 -8.94 4.52
C GLY A 194 5.07 -9.74 3.71
N VAL A 195 3.98 -9.09 3.27
CA VAL A 195 3.00 -9.62 2.32
C VAL A 195 3.17 -9.02 0.94
N THR A 196 3.32 -7.71 0.86
CA THR A 196 3.23 -6.98 -0.41
C THR A 196 4.55 -6.90 -1.17
N GLU A 197 5.69 -6.87 -0.48
CA GLU A 197 7.01 -6.83 -1.10
C GLU A 197 7.51 -8.23 -1.52
N HIS A 198 6.66 -8.95 -2.23
CA HIS A 198 6.94 -10.26 -2.81
C HIS A 198 6.45 -10.31 -4.26
N SER A 199 7.05 -11.18 -5.07
CA SER A 199 6.60 -11.43 -6.46
C SER A 199 5.13 -11.88 -6.54
N GLN A 200 4.61 -12.47 -5.46
CA GLN A 200 3.21 -12.92 -5.32
C GLN A 200 2.36 -11.96 -4.43
N GLY A 201 2.82 -10.73 -4.19
CA GLY A 201 2.16 -9.80 -3.28
C GLY A 201 0.69 -9.56 -3.64
N SER A 202 0.37 -9.31 -4.90
CA SER A 202 -1.02 -9.10 -5.35
C SER A 202 -1.89 -10.34 -5.16
N THR A 203 -1.38 -11.54 -5.47
CA THR A 203 -2.07 -12.82 -5.24
C THR A 203 -2.34 -13.02 -3.75
N MET A 204 -1.37 -12.66 -2.91
CA MET A 204 -1.53 -12.77 -1.47
C MET A 204 -2.62 -11.85 -0.92
N VAL A 205 -2.67 -10.60 -1.38
CA VAL A 205 -3.73 -9.64 -0.99
C VAL A 205 -5.11 -10.14 -1.42
N MET A 206 -5.24 -10.65 -2.66
CA MET A 206 -6.48 -11.28 -3.11
C MET A 206 -6.87 -12.49 -2.25
N GLY A 207 -5.88 -13.32 -1.86
CA GLY A 207 -6.11 -14.47 -0.97
C GLY A 207 -6.67 -14.06 0.39
N MET A 208 -6.14 -13.00 0.99
CA MET A 208 -6.66 -12.47 2.27
C MET A 208 -8.07 -11.86 2.11
N ALA A 209 -8.32 -11.16 1.01
CA ALA A 209 -9.65 -10.61 0.73
C ALA A 209 -10.68 -11.73 0.53
N ASN A 210 -10.32 -12.78 -0.21
CA ASN A 210 -11.18 -13.96 -0.40
C ASN A 210 -11.46 -14.69 0.94
N LEU A 211 -10.43 -14.81 1.79
CA LEU A 211 -10.58 -15.40 3.12
C LEU A 211 -11.58 -14.60 3.98
N ALA A 212 -11.46 -13.27 3.97
CA ALA A 212 -12.34 -12.39 4.71
C ALA A 212 -13.77 -12.42 4.17
N MET A 213 -13.96 -12.43 2.85
CA MET A 213 -15.28 -12.57 2.22
C MET A 213 -15.92 -13.94 2.51
N ALA A 214 -15.16 -15.03 2.36
CA ALA A 214 -15.66 -16.37 2.64
C ALA A 214 -16.13 -16.55 4.09
N THR A 215 -15.58 -15.80 5.03
CA THR A 215 -15.97 -15.82 6.45
C THR A 215 -16.89 -14.66 6.84
N GLY A 216 -17.43 -13.91 5.87
CA GLY A 216 -18.33 -12.79 6.10
C GLY A 216 -17.70 -11.62 6.87
N ASN A 217 -16.38 -11.48 6.83
CA ASN A 217 -15.62 -10.49 7.62
C ASN A 217 -15.32 -9.20 6.85
N ILE A 218 -16.32 -8.66 6.11
CA ILE A 218 -16.27 -7.36 5.42
C ILE A 218 -17.56 -6.59 5.69
N GLY A 219 -17.47 -5.27 5.81
CA GLY A 219 -18.62 -4.35 5.76
C GLY A 219 -19.24 -3.98 7.11
N ARG A 220 -18.63 -4.35 8.23
CA ARG A 220 -19.06 -3.92 9.60
C ARG A 220 -17.86 -3.61 10.48
N SER A 221 -18.08 -2.98 11.63
CA SER A 221 -17.01 -2.70 12.61
C SER A 221 -16.38 -3.99 13.14
N GLY A 222 -15.10 -3.97 13.40
CA GLY A 222 -14.35 -5.09 13.97
C GLY A 222 -13.91 -6.17 12.97
N VAL A 223 -14.15 -5.98 11.66
CA VAL A 223 -13.77 -6.93 10.61
C VAL A 223 -12.86 -6.27 9.57
N GLY A 224 -12.51 -6.98 8.51
CA GLY A 224 -11.92 -6.40 7.31
C GLY A 224 -10.50 -6.82 6.98
N VAL A 225 -10.01 -6.25 5.88
CA VAL A 225 -8.66 -6.43 5.35
C VAL A 225 -7.96 -5.07 5.35
N ASN A 226 -6.97 -4.93 6.22
CA ASN A 226 -6.45 -3.63 6.64
C ASN A 226 -4.93 -3.56 6.43
N PRO A 227 -4.45 -2.96 5.34
CA PRO A 227 -3.04 -2.71 5.11
C PRO A 227 -2.51 -1.70 6.12
N LEU A 228 -1.41 -2.05 6.79
CA LEU A 228 -0.68 -1.15 7.68
C LEU A 228 0.38 -0.42 6.85
N ARG A 229 0.00 0.68 6.23
CA ARG A 229 0.89 1.50 5.39
C ARG A 229 1.91 2.24 6.25
N GLY A 230 3.15 2.35 5.74
CA GLY A 230 4.28 2.88 6.51
C GLY A 230 4.40 4.40 6.47
N GLN A 231 4.47 4.98 5.27
CA GLN A 231 4.72 6.41 5.10
C GLN A 231 3.52 7.24 5.51
N ASN A 232 3.81 8.43 6.04
CA ASN A 232 2.84 9.35 6.63
C ASN A 232 1.67 9.70 5.69
N ASN A 233 1.93 9.93 4.40
CA ASN A 233 0.93 10.33 3.41
C ASN A 233 0.88 9.41 2.18
N VAL A 234 1.31 8.16 2.28
CA VAL A 234 1.30 7.25 1.10
C VAL A 234 -0.11 6.99 0.57
N GLN A 235 -1.13 6.95 1.44
CA GLN A 235 -2.52 6.87 1.00
C GLN A 235 -2.90 8.09 0.20
N GLY A 236 -2.62 9.29 0.71
CA GLY A 236 -2.92 10.55 0.02
C GLY A 236 -2.15 10.71 -1.28
N SER A 237 -0.90 10.23 -1.35
CA SER A 237 -0.13 10.19 -2.59
C SER A 237 -0.87 9.40 -3.67
N CYS A 238 -1.38 8.22 -3.34
CA CYS A 238 -2.19 7.43 -4.27
C CYS A 238 -3.50 8.16 -4.64
N ASP A 239 -4.20 8.74 -3.65
CA ASP A 239 -5.47 9.46 -3.86
C ASP A 239 -5.30 10.65 -4.82
N MET A 240 -4.14 11.31 -4.80
CA MET A 240 -3.80 12.47 -5.63
C MET A 240 -3.26 12.12 -7.03
N GLY A 241 -3.26 10.85 -7.42
CA GLY A 241 -2.92 10.41 -8.78
C GLY A 241 -1.43 10.32 -9.06
N SER A 242 -0.61 9.90 -8.10
CA SER A 242 0.82 9.68 -8.30
C SER A 242 1.19 8.34 -8.92
N PHE A 243 0.24 7.64 -9.55
CA PHE A 243 0.54 6.46 -10.37
C PHE A 243 0.53 6.78 -11.86
N PRO A 244 1.35 6.12 -12.69
CA PRO A 244 1.48 6.45 -14.10
C PRO A 244 0.21 6.18 -14.94
N HIS A 245 -0.71 5.37 -14.44
CA HIS A 245 -1.94 4.97 -15.12
C HIS A 245 -3.20 5.62 -14.56
N GLU A 246 -3.08 6.48 -13.52
CA GLU A 246 -4.21 7.07 -12.80
C GLU A 246 -4.05 8.57 -12.60
N LEU A 247 -5.13 9.29 -12.82
CA LEU A 247 -5.34 10.69 -12.43
C LEU A 247 -5.91 10.74 -11.00
N PRO A 248 -5.97 11.92 -10.35
CA PRO A 248 -6.53 12.06 -9.01
C PRO A 248 -7.88 11.37 -8.83
N GLY A 249 -8.04 10.63 -7.73
CA GLY A 249 -9.23 9.85 -7.42
C GLY A 249 -9.27 8.49 -8.11
N TYR A 250 -8.12 7.89 -8.42
CA TYR A 250 -7.99 6.55 -9.04
C TYR A 250 -8.65 6.45 -10.42
N ARG A 251 -8.63 7.53 -11.18
CA ARG A 251 -9.28 7.62 -12.50
C ARG A 251 -8.29 7.24 -13.59
N PRO A 252 -8.60 6.27 -14.48
CA PRO A 252 -7.67 5.84 -15.52
C PRO A 252 -7.31 6.97 -16.50
N VAL A 253 -6.02 7.12 -16.83
CA VAL A 253 -5.58 8.06 -17.88
C VAL A 253 -6.05 7.64 -19.28
N SER A 254 -6.31 6.35 -19.49
CA SER A 254 -6.78 5.79 -20.76
C SER A 254 -8.29 5.99 -21.01
N ASP A 255 -9.05 6.47 -20.03
CA ASP A 255 -10.48 6.75 -20.17
C ASP A 255 -10.66 8.17 -20.76
N ASP A 256 -11.27 8.26 -21.94
CA ASP A 256 -11.42 9.53 -22.67
C ASP A 256 -12.30 10.54 -21.93
N ASP A 257 -13.36 10.11 -21.27
CA ASP A 257 -14.25 10.99 -20.52
C ASP A 257 -13.55 11.55 -19.29
N VAL A 258 -12.82 10.70 -18.60
CA VAL A 258 -11.97 11.11 -17.45
C VAL A 258 -10.91 12.09 -17.92
N ARG A 259 -10.16 11.76 -18.97
CA ARG A 259 -9.09 12.62 -19.47
C ARG A 259 -9.63 14.00 -19.91
N SER A 260 -10.72 14.02 -20.65
CA SER A 260 -11.38 15.27 -21.12
C SER A 260 -11.80 16.17 -19.95
N LEU A 261 -12.21 15.60 -18.81
CA LEU A 261 -12.52 16.37 -17.60
C LEU A 261 -11.27 17.11 -17.09
N PHE A 262 -10.13 16.43 -16.99
CA PHE A 262 -8.89 17.02 -16.50
C PHE A 262 -8.29 18.00 -17.53
N GLU A 263 -8.32 17.69 -18.82
CA GLU A 263 -7.89 18.58 -19.91
C GLU A 263 -8.64 19.92 -19.88
N LYS A 264 -9.96 19.86 -19.69
CA LYS A 264 -10.79 21.06 -19.54
C LYS A 264 -10.36 21.94 -18.36
N HIS A 265 -10.02 21.31 -17.23
CA HIS A 265 -9.63 22.05 -16.02
C HIS A 265 -8.16 22.49 -16.01
N TRP A 266 -7.29 21.72 -16.64
CA TRP A 266 -5.85 22.03 -16.68
C TRP A 266 -5.44 22.82 -17.93
N GLY A 267 -6.31 22.91 -18.92
CA GLY A 267 -6.15 23.77 -20.11
C GLY A 267 -5.13 23.25 -21.12
N VAL A 268 -4.75 21.97 -21.06
CA VAL A 268 -3.81 21.33 -21.98
C VAL A 268 -4.26 19.90 -22.30
N PRO A 269 -3.94 19.38 -23.50
CA PRO A 269 -4.14 17.96 -23.80
C PRO A 269 -3.25 17.08 -22.90
N LEU A 270 -3.75 15.89 -22.53
CA LEU A 270 -3.03 14.92 -21.73
C LEU A 270 -2.72 13.68 -22.55
N ASP A 271 -1.60 13.03 -22.24
CA ASP A 271 -1.21 11.76 -22.85
C ASP A 271 -2.26 10.68 -22.45
N PRO A 272 -2.85 9.94 -23.42
CA PRO A 272 -3.77 8.84 -23.12
C PRO A 272 -3.07 7.57 -22.64
N GLU A 273 -1.77 7.43 -22.87
CA GLU A 273 -1.04 6.23 -22.55
C GLU A 273 -0.49 6.27 -21.13
N PRO A 274 -0.58 5.17 -20.38
CA PRO A 274 0.10 5.05 -19.08
C PRO A 274 1.61 5.26 -19.21
N GLY A 275 2.18 6.01 -18.26
CA GLY A 275 3.63 6.19 -18.19
C GLY A 275 4.39 4.97 -17.63
N HIS A 276 5.71 5.08 -17.56
CA HIS A 276 6.57 4.09 -16.92
C HIS A 276 6.36 4.03 -15.41
N ARG A 277 6.43 2.82 -14.87
CA ARG A 277 6.58 2.57 -13.42
C ARG A 277 8.04 2.75 -13.01
N ILE A 278 8.34 3.05 -11.75
CA ILE A 278 9.72 3.26 -11.27
C ILE A 278 10.71 2.19 -11.78
N PRO A 279 10.45 0.87 -11.66
CA PRO A 279 11.39 -0.12 -12.19
C PRO A 279 11.60 0.00 -13.72
N ASN A 280 10.54 0.32 -14.47
CA ASN A 280 10.63 0.49 -15.92
C ASN A 280 11.31 1.82 -16.30
N MET A 281 11.23 2.87 -15.46
CA MET A 281 12.03 4.09 -15.65
C MET A 281 13.52 3.78 -15.55
N PHE A 282 13.93 2.93 -14.59
CA PHE A 282 15.33 2.49 -14.48
C PHE A 282 15.78 1.64 -15.68
N ASP A 283 14.93 0.70 -16.13
CA ASP A 283 15.22 -0.09 -17.35
C ASP A 283 15.42 0.82 -18.57
N ALA A 284 14.51 1.78 -18.77
CA ALA A 284 14.58 2.74 -19.87
C ALA A 284 15.79 3.69 -19.76
N ALA A 285 16.18 4.10 -18.55
CA ALA A 285 17.38 4.89 -18.31
C ALA A 285 18.66 4.10 -18.64
N CYS A 286 18.74 2.84 -18.25
CA CYS A 286 19.84 1.97 -18.62
C CYS A 286 19.94 1.75 -20.13
N ALA A 287 18.80 1.80 -20.84
CA ALA A 287 18.75 1.74 -22.31
C ALA A 287 19.04 3.09 -23.00
N GLY A 288 19.17 4.19 -22.24
CA GLY A 288 19.36 5.54 -22.79
C GLY A 288 18.10 6.19 -23.35
N GLU A 289 16.92 5.70 -22.94
CA GLU A 289 15.61 6.17 -23.40
C GLU A 289 14.90 7.06 -22.37
N PHE A 290 15.40 7.15 -21.14
CA PHE A 290 14.86 7.96 -20.05
C PHE A 290 15.95 8.87 -19.49
N MET A 291 15.91 10.16 -19.86
CA MET A 291 17.04 11.08 -19.74
C MET A 291 17.00 11.95 -18.47
N GLY A 292 15.88 12.05 -17.78
CA GLY A 292 15.77 12.92 -16.61
C GLY A 292 14.73 12.48 -15.60
N MET A 293 14.97 12.82 -14.32
CA MET A 293 14.06 12.46 -13.22
C MET A 293 14.00 13.60 -12.20
N TYR A 294 12.78 13.89 -11.74
CA TYR A 294 12.51 14.72 -10.56
C TYR A 294 12.11 13.83 -9.40
N ILE A 295 12.87 13.83 -8.33
CA ILE A 295 12.69 12.96 -7.16
C ILE A 295 12.34 13.83 -5.96
N GLN A 296 11.22 13.56 -5.32
CA GLN A 296 10.73 14.34 -4.18
C GLN A 296 10.55 13.46 -2.94
N GLY A 297 11.34 13.71 -1.90
CA GLY A 297 11.18 13.09 -0.59
C GLY A 297 11.37 11.59 -0.58
N GLU A 298 12.21 11.05 -1.45
CA GLU A 298 12.51 9.61 -1.53
C GLU A 298 13.98 9.34 -1.83
N ASP A 299 14.58 8.40 -1.12
CA ASP A 299 15.97 7.96 -1.31
C ASP A 299 16.01 6.67 -2.15
N LEU A 300 15.72 6.78 -3.45
CA LEU A 300 15.61 5.67 -4.39
C LEU A 300 16.88 4.80 -4.45
N ALA A 301 18.05 5.38 -4.26
CA ALA A 301 19.32 4.63 -4.21
C ALA A 301 19.38 3.63 -3.05
N GLN A 302 18.55 3.82 -2.00
CA GLN A 302 18.43 2.90 -0.87
C GLN A 302 17.11 2.13 -0.83
N SER A 303 16.01 2.73 -1.29
CA SER A 303 14.67 2.15 -1.14
C SER A 303 14.31 1.14 -2.23
N ASP A 304 14.83 1.32 -3.44
CA ASP A 304 14.51 0.43 -4.55
C ASP A 304 15.42 -0.81 -4.59
N PRO A 305 14.86 -1.98 -4.96
CA PRO A 305 15.63 -3.20 -5.05
C PRO A 305 16.68 -3.15 -6.16
N ASN A 306 17.78 -3.90 -5.99
CA ASN A 306 18.90 -3.95 -6.92
C ASN A 306 19.63 -2.61 -7.07
N THR A 307 20.27 -2.14 -6.01
CA THR A 307 21.00 -0.87 -5.92
C THR A 307 21.94 -0.63 -7.10
N HIS A 308 22.68 -1.64 -7.56
CA HIS A 308 23.58 -1.48 -8.71
C HIS A 308 22.84 -1.13 -10.02
N HIS A 309 21.63 -1.65 -10.20
CA HIS A 309 20.81 -1.29 -11.36
C HIS A 309 20.30 0.17 -11.26
N VAL A 310 19.89 0.58 -10.07
CA VAL A 310 19.46 1.97 -9.80
C VAL A 310 20.62 2.95 -10.02
N GLU A 311 21.82 2.66 -9.51
CA GLU A 311 23.02 3.46 -9.70
C GLU A 311 23.42 3.57 -11.19
N ALA A 312 23.32 2.46 -11.93
CA ALA A 312 23.57 2.46 -13.37
C ALA A 312 22.56 3.31 -14.13
N ALA A 313 21.28 3.23 -13.78
CA ALA A 313 20.22 4.06 -14.34
C ALA A 313 20.48 5.56 -14.10
N PHE A 314 20.79 5.94 -12.86
CA PHE A 314 21.11 7.33 -12.52
C PHE A 314 22.34 7.86 -13.26
N SER A 315 23.36 7.02 -13.43
CA SER A 315 24.59 7.40 -14.13
C SER A 315 24.38 7.66 -15.63
N ASN A 316 23.29 7.14 -16.22
CA ASN A 316 22.94 7.34 -17.63
C ASN A 316 22.01 8.54 -17.86
N MET A 317 21.43 9.11 -16.79
CA MET A 317 20.52 10.25 -16.92
C MET A 317 21.29 11.57 -17.10
N GLU A 318 20.78 12.44 -17.95
CA GLU A 318 21.35 13.77 -18.21
C GLU A 318 20.94 14.82 -17.17
N CYS A 319 19.77 14.64 -16.53
CA CYS A 319 19.27 15.59 -15.54
C CYS A 319 18.53 14.88 -14.41
N ILE A 320 19.08 14.94 -13.21
CA ILE A 320 18.44 14.46 -11.99
C ILE A 320 18.26 15.65 -11.05
N VAL A 321 17.01 15.92 -10.69
CA VAL A 321 16.64 16.93 -9.68
C VAL A 321 16.15 16.18 -8.45
N VAL A 322 16.79 16.39 -7.31
CA VAL A 322 16.38 15.82 -6.02
C VAL A 322 15.86 16.94 -5.12
N GLN A 323 14.67 16.78 -4.60
CA GLN A 323 14.10 17.66 -3.58
C GLN A 323 13.90 16.88 -2.29
N ASP A 324 14.67 17.18 -1.26
CA ASP A 324 14.60 16.48 0.02
C ASP A 324 15.06 17.37 1.19
N LEU A 325 14.82 16.90 2.41
CA LEU A 325 15.28 17.55 3.66
C LEU A 325 16.80 17.41 3.88
N PHE A 326 17.37 16.30 3.41
CA PHE A 326 18.76 15.93 3.66
C PHE A 326 19.45 15.46 2.38
N LEU A 327 20.77 15.68 2.31
CA LEU A 327 21.61 15.09 1.27
C LEU A 327 21.76 13.58 1.54
N ASN A 328 20.87 12.81 0.93
CA ASN A 328 20.80 11.35 1.05
C ASN A 328 21.68 10.64 -0.02
N GLU A 329 21.59 9.32 -0.16
CA GLU A 329 22.37 8.56 -1.14
C GLU A 329 21.97 8.91 -2.59
N THR A 330 20.70 9.11 -2.85
CA THR A 330 20.19 9.56 -4.16
C THR A 330 20.73 10.94 -4.56
N ALA A 331 20.89 11.84 -3.58
CA ALA A 331 21.43 13.18 -3.82
C ALA A 331 22.87 13.19 -4.37
N LYS A 332 23.63 12.08 -4.22
CA LYS A 332 24.98 11.94 -4.82
C LYS A 332 24.97 11.93 -6.35
N PHE A 333 23.84 11.56 -6.95
CA PHE A 333 23.63 11.53 -8.39
C PHE A 333 22.90 12.79 -8.91
N ALA A 334 22.48 13.67 -8.01
CA ALA A 334 21.71 14.86 -8.38
C ALA A 334 22.56 15.89 -9.12
N HIS A 335 22.05 16.40 -10.24
CA HIS A 335 22.57 17.57 -10.92
C HIS A 335 22.09 18.86 -10.25
N VAL A 336 20.89 18.83 -9.68
CA VAL A 336 20.31 19.92 -8.89
C VAL A 336 19.70 19.35 -7.61
N PHE A 337 20.02 19.96 -6.48
CA PHE A 337 19.39 19.65 -5.19
C PHE A 337 18.56 20.85 -4.75
N LEU A 338 17.28 20.61 -4.49
CA LEU A 338 16.32 21.61 -4.00
C LEU A 338 16.00 21.27 -2.53
N PRO A 339 16.15 22.20 -1.59
CA PRO A 339 15.80 21.92 -0.20
C PRO A 339 14.28 21.75 -0.03
N GLY A 340 13.89 20.69 0.66
CA GLY A 340 12.52 20.41 1.05
C GLY A 340 12.11 21.07 2.36
N THR A 341 10.83 21.04 2.68
CA THR A 341 10.24 21.47 3.95
C THR A 341 9.76 20.30 4.78
N SER A 342 9.98 20.35 6.10
CA SER A 342 9.43 19.37 7.02
C SER A 342 7.93 19.60 7.24
N PHE A 343 7.23 18.63 7.80
CA PHE A 343 5.80 18.80 8.16
C PHE A 343 5.56 19.88 9.23
N LEU A 344 6.61 20.35 9.90
CA LEU A 344 6.54 21.46 10.86
C LEU A 344 6.48 22.83 10.18
N GLU A 345 6.88 22.92 8.93
CA GLU A 345 7.07 24.15 8.16
C GLU A 345 5.97 24.37 7.11
N LYS A 346 5.11 23.37 6.85
CA LYS A 346 4.15 23.39 5.73
C LYS A 346 2.70 23.35 6.18
N ASP A 347 1.85 23.81 5.30
CA ASP A 347 0.40 23.76 5.41
C ASP A 347 -0.19 22.79 4.39
N GLY A 348 -1.29 22.12 4.76
CA GLY A 348 -1.95 21.17 3.85
C GLY A 348 -2.62 20.02 4.59
N THR A 349 -2.76 18.87 3.90
CA THR A 349 -3.41 17.70 4.44
C THR A 349 -2.59 16.43 4.23
N PHE A 350 -2.75 15.46 5.14
CA PHE A 350 -2.27 14.08 4.99
C PHE A 350 -3.44 13.11 5.06
N THR A 351 -3.43 12.08 4.23
CA THR A 351 -4.37 10.96 4.34
C THR A 351 -3.64 9.74 4.90
N ASN A 352 -4.06 9.26 6.07
CA ASN A 352 -3.44 8.12 6.73
C ASN A 352 -3.96 6.77 6.20
N ALA A 353 -3.40 5.66 6.72
CA ALA A 353 -3.74 4.30 6.30
C ALA A 353 -5.20 3.89 6.57
N GLU A 354 -5.90 4.56 7.49
CA GLU A 354 -7.35 4.37 7.74
C GLU A 354 -8.24 5.30 6.87
N ARG A 355 -7.65 6.00 5.87
CA ARG A 355 -8.32 6.96 4.97
C ARG A 355 -8.85 8.21 5.67
N ARG A 356 -8.31 8.55 6.83
CA ARG A 356 -8.64 9.81 7.51
C ARG A 356 -7.75 10.92 6.98
N ILE A 357 -8.37 12.01 6.53
CA ILE A 357 -7.68 13.22 6.15
C ILE A 357 -7.38 14.04 7.39
N ASN A 358 -6.11 14.34 7.61
CA ASN A 358 -5.61 15.09 8.75
C ASN A 358 -5.04 16.42 8.29
N ARG A 359 -5.47 17.50 8.93
CA ARG A 359 -4.93 18.85 8.67
C ARG A 359 -3.53 18.99 9.24
N VAL A 360 -2.61 19.46 8.43
CA VAL A 360 -1.25 19.87 8.80
C VAL A 360 -1.20 21.39 8.87
N ARG A 361 -0.60 21.94 9.92
CA ARG A 361 -0.42 23.38 10.09
C ARG A 361 1.02 23.67 10.44
N PRO A 362 1.63 24.70 9.80
CA PRO A 362 3.00 25.07 10.12
C PRO A 362 3.08 25.56 11.58
N VAL A 363 4.12 25.16 12.26
CA VAL A 363 4.49 25.63 13.61
C VAL A 363 5.72 26.54 13.55
N MET A 364 6.38 26.60 12.39
CA MET A 364 7.50 27.47 12.09
C MET A 364 7.49 27.83 10.60
N PRO A 365 8.08 28.97 10.20
CA PRO A 365 8.19 29.31 8.79
C PRO A 365 9.15 28.37 8.05
N ALA A 366 8.90 28.15 6.75
CA ALA A 366 9.81 27.41 5.88
C ALA A 366 11.18 28.11 5.85
N GLN A 367 12.24 27.36 6.19
CA GLN A 367 13.60 27.94 6.28
C GLN A 367 14.10 28.48 4.93
N GLN A 368 13.75 27.83 3.82
CA GLN A 368 14.07 28.27 2.46
C GLN A 368 13.04 29.25 1.89
N GLY A 369 12.00 29.59 2.65
CA GLY A 369 10.98 30.60 2.28
C GLY A 369 9.89 30.14 1.31
N LYS A 370 9.89 28.87 0.87
CA LYS A 370 8.88 28.30 -0.04
C LYS A 370 8.54 26.87 0.36
N ASP A 371 7.29 26.49 0.21
CA ASP A 371 6.84 25.10 0.30
C ASP A 371 7.12 24.35 -1.02
N GLU A 372 7.16 23.01 -0.97
CA GLU A 372 7.44 22.18 -2.16
C GLU A 372 6.44 22.41 -3.30
N TRP A 373 5.15 22.63 -2.99
CA TRP A 373 4.16 22.92 -4.03
C TRP A 373 4.47 24.23 -4.78
N GLN A 374 5.02 25.23 -4.09
CA GLN A 374 5.44 26.49 -4.72
C GLN A 374 6.65 26.28 -5.63
N ILE A 375 7.60 25.46 -5.21
CA ILE A 375 8.79 25.12 -6.02
C ILE A 375 8.35 24.38 -7.29
N ALA A 376 7.46 23.40 -7.16
CA ALA A 376 6.92 22.66 -8.31
C ALA A 376 6.11 23.58 -9.26
N GLN A 377 5.35 24.53 -8.71
CA GLN A 377 4.65 25.53 -9.50
C GLN A 377 5.60 26.47 -10.25
N ASP A 378 6.64 26.97 -9.58
CA ASP A 378 7.66 27.83 -10.21
C ASP A 378 8.36 27.10 -11.35
N LEU A 379 8.67 25.80 -11.16
CA LEU A 379 9.25 24.97 -12.21
C LEU A 379 8.30 24.80 -13.40
N ALA A 380 7.02 24.51 -13.15
CA ALA A 380 6.00 24.41 -14.20
C ALA A 380 5.88 25.73 -14.99
N GLN A 381 5.89 26.88 -14.32
CA GLN A 381 5.86 28.19 -14.96
C GLN A 381 7.12 28.45 -15.80
N ALA A 382 8.29 28.09 -15.28
CA ALA A 382 9.55 28.19 -16.03
C ALA A 382 9.57 27.31 -17.30
N MET A 383 8.84 26.20 -17.27
CA MET A 383 8.62 25.32 -18.43
C MET A 383 7.51 25.80 -19.38
N GLY A 384 6.86 26.93 -19.07
CA GLY A 384 5.84 27.54 -19.91
C GLY A 384 4.40 27.15 -19.63
N TYR A 385 4.16 26.34 -18.57
CA TYR A 385 2.80 26.00 -18.13
C TYR A 385 2.34 26.96 -17.02
N ASN A 386 1.25 27.70 -17.28
CA ASN A 386 0.70 28.65 -16.31
C ASN A 386 -0.03 27.92 -15.18
N MET A 387 0.64 27.73 -14.06
CA MET A 387 0.08 27.23 -12.80
C MET A 387 0.09 28.38 -11.79
N ASP A 388 -1.06 28.72 -11.19
CA ASP A 388 -1.20 29.91 -10.35
C ASP A 388 -2.01 29.61 -9.08
N TYR A 389 -1.47 28.73 -8.23
CA TYR A 389 -2.03 28.50 -6.90
C TYR A 389 -1.49 29.54 -5.92
N GLN A 390 -2.38 30.08 -5.07
CA GLN A 390 -2.03 31.12 -4.10
C GLN A 390 -1.85 30.56 -2.69
N SER A 391 -2.35 29.37 -2.43
CA SER A 391 -2.25 28.69 -1.14
C SER A 391 -2.39 27.17 -1.31
N SER A 392 -2.12 26.42 -0.26
CA SER A 392 -2.41 24.99 -0.15
C SER A 392 -3.90 24.67 0.07
N ALA A 393 -4.74 25.70 0.27
CA ALA A 393 -6.17 25.55 0.54
C ALA A 393 -7.03 25.70 -0.72
#